data_dac28ee4dabdd365e9d4a68536402f46
#
_entry.id   dac28ee4dabdd365e9d4a68536402f46
#
_cell.length_a   1.000
_cell.length_b   1.000
_cell.length_c   1.000
_cell.angle_alpha   90.00
_cell.angle_beta   90.00
_cell.angle_gamma   90.00
#
_symmetry.space_group_name_H-M   'P 1'
#
loop_
_entity.id
_entity.type
_entity.pdbx_description
1 polymer ?
#
loop_
_entity_poly.entity_id
_entity_poly.type
_entity_poly.pdbx_seq_one_letter_code
_entity_poly.pdbx_strand_id
1 'polypeptide(L)'
;VVSISIYNCPGQLVVAGEKKAVENVKELALENKARRVISLNTSGPFHTSLLKEASLALKERFKKETFHEMKIPVIFNTLGHEIEDQSIPEILEKQVMSPVYFEKSIRYMIDQGVDTIIEVGPGKVLSGFVRKIDRSIQLYQIEDMESLKKTVKALKGE
;
A
#
# COMPACT_ATOMS: atom_id res chain seq x y z
N VAL A 1 -6.27 8.27 19.75
CA VAL A 1 -5.88 8.59 18.35
C VAL A 1 -6.44 7.53 17.42
N VAL A 2 -7.02 7.94 16.30
CA VAL A 2 -7.50 7.07 15.23
C VAL A 2 -7.38 7.82 13.90
N SER A 3 -6.99 7.12 12.84
CA SER A 3 -6.88 7.72 11.50
C SER A 3 -7.11 6.67 10.41
N ILE A 4 -7.39 7.13 9.18
CA ILE A 4 -7.34 6.25 8.02
C ILE A 4 -5.88 5.91 7.78
N SER A 5 -5.56 4.63 7.85
CA SER A 5 -4.19 4.11 7.68
C SER A 5 -3.92 3.62 6.26
N ILE A 6 -4.94 3.13 5.54
CA ILE A 6 -4.76 2.63 4.18
C ILE A 6 -5.96 2.98 3.30
N TYR A 7 -5.68 3.54 2.13
CA TYR A 7 -6.62 3.76 1.03
C TYR A 7 -6.38 2.68 -0.03
N ASN A 8 -7.12 1.56 0.08
CA ASN A 8 -6.90 0.37 -0.77
C ASN A 8 -7.45 0.54 -2.20
N CYS A 9 -8.71 0.86 -2.30
CA CYS A 9 -9.42 1.02 -3.57
C CYS A 9 -10.78 1.71 -3.32
N PRO A 10 -11.52 2.11 -4.36
CA PRO A 10 -12.84 2.71 -4.19
C PRO A 10 -13.73 1.93 -3.23
N GLY A 11 -14.20 2.59 -2.18
CA GLY A 11 -15.08 2.01 -1.16
C GLY A 11 -14.40 1.07 -0.16
N GLN A 12 -13.06 0.99 -0.12
CA GLN A 12 -12.35 0.16 0.84
C GLN A 12 -11.19 0.91 1.51
N LEU A 13 -11.39 1.26 2.76
CA LEU A 13 -10.44 1.95 3.62
C LEU A 13 -10.08 1.08 4.83
N VAL A 14 -8.90 1.30 5.40
CA VAL A 14 -8.52 0.73 6.69
C VAL A 14 -8.31 1.87 7.68
N VAL A 15 -8.88 1.69 8.86
CA VAL A 15 -8.71 2.61 9.99
C VAL A 15 -7.88 1.92 11.06
N ALA A 16 -6.92 2.63 11.61
CA ALA A 16 -6.07 2.13 12.69
C ALA A 16 -5.88 3.20 13.78
N GLY A 17 -5.58 2.75 15.00
CA GLY A 17 -5.40 3.64 16.13
C GLY A 17 -5.57 2.93 17.47
N GLU A 18 -5.90 3.68 18.49
CA GLU A 18 -6.22 3.15 19.82
C GLU A 18 -7.50 2.31 19.76
N LYS A 19 -7.48 1.16 20.42
CA LYS A 19 -8.57 0.17 20.38
C LYS A 19 -9.96 0.77 20.58
N LYS A 20 -10.14 1.56 21.66
CA LYS A 20 -11.43 2.20 21.96
C LYS A 20 -11.86 3.19 20.86
N ALA A 21 -10.92 3.94 20.30
CA ALA A 21 -11.21 4.90 19.23
C ALA A 21 -11.59 4.18 17.91
N VAL A 22 -10.95 3.06 17.59
CA VAL A 22 -11.33 2.21 16.44
C VAL A 22 -12.70 1.57 16.63
N GLU A 23 -13.04 1.12 17.82
CA GLU A 23 -14.38 0.59 18.15
C GLU A 23 -15.47 1.67 17.95
N ASN A 24 -15.24 2.89 18.42
CA ASN A 24 -16.18 4.01 18.19
C ASN A 24 -16.36 4.31 16.68
N VAL A 25 -15.26 4.30 15.90
CA VAL A 25 -15.34 4.51 14.44
C VAL A 25 -16.15 3.40 13.77
N LYS A 26 -16.03 2.15 14.24
CA LYS A 26 -16.83 1.03 13.74
C LYS A 26 -18.33 1.28 13.92
N GLU A 27 -18.74 1.71 15.10
CA GLU A 27 -20.15 2.03 15.40
C GLU A 27 -20.64 3.17 14.49
N LEU A 28 -19.91 4.29 14.47
CA LEU A 28 -20.25 5.44 13.62
C LEU A 28 -20.32 5.09 12.12
N ALA A 29 -19.41 4.25 11.65
CA ALA A 29 -19.42 3.82 10.25
C ALA A 29 -20.70 3.01 9.91
N LEU A 30 -21.13 2.11 10.79
CA LEU A 30 -22.36 1.34 10.61
C LEU A 30 -23.60 2.23 10.65
N GLU A 31 -23.67 3.19 11.60
CA GLU A 31 -24.74 4.18 11.67
C GLU A 31 -24.82 5.04 10.40
N ASN A 32 -23.67 5.36 9.80
CA ASN A 32 -23.57 6.11 8.55
C ASN A 32 -23.59 5.21 7.30
N LYS A 33 -24.21 4.04 7.40
CA LYS A 33 -24.50 3.11 6.28
C LYS A 33 -23.26 2.52 5.62
N ALA A 34 -22.14 2.36 6.33
CA ALA A 34 -21.06 1.54 5.84
C ALA A 34 -21.58 0.12 5.56
N ARG A 35 -21.36 -0.37 4.35
CA ARG A 35 -21.88 -1.68 3.92
C ARG A 35 -21.36 -2.82 4.80
N ARG A 36 -20.11 -2.71 5.27
CA ARG A 36 -19.43 -3.73 6.06
C ARG A 36 -18.27 -3.11 6.83
N VAL A 37 -18.10 -3.50 8.08
CA VAL A 37 -16.93 -3.19 8.89
C VAL A 37 -16.34 -4.50 9.43
N ILE A 38 -15.04 -4.71 9.20
CA ILE A 38 -14.33 -5.93 9.57
C ILE A 38 -13.17 -5.54 10.49
N SER A 39 -13.12 -6.13 11.66
CA SER A 39 -11.98 -6.01 12.55
C SER A 39 -10.81 -6.84 12.01
N LEU A 40 -9.64 -6.23 11.87
CA LEU A 40 -8.42 -6.91 11.48
C LEU A 40 -7.59 -7.24 12.73
N ASN A 41 -7.06 -8.45 12.78
CA ASN A 41 -6.14 -8.84 13.85
C ASN A 41 -4.71 -8.48 13.43
N THR A 42 -4.24 -7.31 13.89
CA THR A 42 -2.90 -6.79 13.59
C THR A 42 -2.11 -6.61 14.88
N SER A 43 -0.78 -6.69 14.79
CA SER A 43 0.13 -6.55 15.93
C SER A 43 0.34 -5.12 16.40
N GLY A 44 -0.18 -4.12 15.67
CA GLY A 44 -0.02 -2.72 16.01
C GLY A 44 -0.76 -1.76 15.09
N PRO A 45 -0.81 -0.46 15.46
CA PRO A 45 -1.49 0.59 14.70
C PRO A 45 -0.60 1.14 13.57
N PHE A 46 -0.16 0.24 12.66
CA PHE A 46 0.68 0.61 11.54
C PHE A 46 0.05 1.71 10.68
N HIS A 47 0.90 2.54 10.12
CA HIS A 47 0.52 3.67 9.27
C HIS A 47 -0.30 4.74 10.01
N THR A 48 -0.01 4.93 11.30
CA THR A 48 -0.58 6.01 12.13
C THR A 48 0.51 6.73 12.92
N SER A 49 0.21 7.93 13.41
CA SER A 49 1.13 8.71 14.26
C SER A 49 1.54 8.03 15.56
N LEU A 50 0.85 6.97 15.97
CA LEU A 50 1.20 6.16 17.14
C LEU A 50 2.54 5.41 16.96
N LEU A 51 3.03 5.25 15.73
CA LEU A 51 4.34 4.66 15.43
C LEU A 51 5.47 5.69 15.28
N LYS A 52 5.32 6.89 15.82
CA LYS A 52 6.34 7.94 15.77
C LYS A 52 7.70 7.47 16.31
N GLU A 53 7.73 6.74 17.42
CA GLU A 53 8.97 6.22 18.01
C GLU A 53 9.65 5.20 17.07
N ALA A 54 8.87 4.36 16.38
CA ALA A 54 9.40 3.43 15.39
C ALA A 54 9.98 4.19 14.18
N SER A 55 9.33 5.26 13.74
CA SER A 55 9.83 6.14 12.69
C SER A 55 11.17 6.77 13.07
N LEU A 56 11.30 7.29 14.29
CA LEU A 56 12.56 7.85 14.80
C LEU A 56 13.66 6.79 14.88
N ALA A 57 13.34 5.57 15.31
CA ALA A 57 14.30 4.46 15.34
C ALA A 57 14.80 4.09 13.92
N LEU A 58 13.89 4.08 12.93
CA LEU A 58 14.27 3.89 11.52
C LEU A 58 15.18 5.01 11.02
N LYS A 59 14.87 6.26 11.34
CA LYS A 59 15.73 7.41 11.01
C LYS A 59 17.17 7.20 11.48
N GLU A 60 17.35 6.83 12.74
CA GLU A 60 18.69 6.56 13.29
C GLU A 60 19.36 5.36 12.61
N ARG A 61 18.58 4.33 12.28
CA ARG A 61 19.10 3.17 11.56
C ARG A 61 19.57 3.54 10.15
N PHE A 62 18.81 4.34 9.42
CA PHE A 62 19.11 4.73 8.05
C PHE A 62 20.38 5.58 7.91
N LYS A 63 20.83 6.24 8.97
CA LYS A 63 22.14 6.93 8.99
C LYS A 63 23.33 5.98 8.77
N LYS A 64 23.13 4.69 9.00
CA LYS A 64 24.15 3.63 8.84
C LYS A 64 24.02 2.86 7.53
N GLU A 65 23.05 3.21 6.70
CA GLU A 65 22.74 2.53 5.44
C GLU A 65 23.14 3.42 4.26
N THR A 66 23.52 2.80 3.16
CA THR A 66 23.77 3.49 1.90
C THR A 66 22.58 3.30 0.98
N PHE A 67 21.98 4.41 0.56
CA PHE A 67 20.90 4.42 -0.42
C PHE A 67 21.47 4.84 -1.77
N HIS A 68 21.26 4.02 -2.80
CA HIS A 68 21.67 4.29 -4.15
C HIS A 68 20.54 4.93 -4.95
N GLU A 69 20.88 5.57 -6.07
CA GLU A 69 19.91 6.06 -7.03
C GLU A 69 19.02 4.92 -7.55
N MET A 70 17.73 5.21 -7.70
CA MET A 70 16.78 4.26 -8.26
C MET A 70 17.01 4.12 -9.77
N LYS A 71 17.17 2.89 -10.25
CA LYS A 71 17.37 2.58 -11.67
C LYS A 71 16.07 2.52 -12.46
N ILE A 72 14.94 2.37 -11.77
CA ILE A 72 13.59 2.33 -12.33
C ILE A 72 12.70 3.21 -11.45
N PRO A 73 11.60 3.76 -11.99
CA PRO A 73 10.62 4.49 -11.20
C PRO A 73 10.09 3.65 -10.03
N VAL A 74 9.98 4.26 -8.87
CA VAL A 74 9.41 3.64 -7.66
C VAL A 74 8.31 4.55 -7.12
N ILE A 75 7.12 3.98 -6.99
CA ILE A 75 5.97 4.67 -6.40
C ILE A 75 5.93 4.39 -4.91
N PHE A 76 6.03 5.45 -4.12
CA PHE A 76 6.03 5.32 -2.66
C PHE A 76 4.61 5.39 -2.12
N ASN A 77 4.25 4.43 -1.28
CA ASN A 77 2.92 4.30 -0.73
C ASN A 77 2.45 5.50 0.09
N THR A 78 3.37 6.24 0.75
CA THR A 78 3.06 7.47 1.49
C THR A 78 2.80 8.68 0.61
N LEU A 79 3.25 8.67 -0.64
CA LEU A 79 3.10 9.74 -1.61
C LEU A 79 1.98 9.44 -2.61
N GLY A 80 1.90 8.18 -3.05
CA GLY A 80 1.06 7.75 -4.15
C GLY A 80 1.61 8.18 -5.52
N HIS A 81 2.89 8.54 -5.57
CA HIS A 81 3.67 8.90 -6.77
C HIS A 81 5.16 8.68 -6.50
N GLU A 82 6.01 9.01 -7.46
CA GLU A 82 7.47 9.00 -7.31
C GLU A 82 7.96 10.07 -6.32
N ILE A 83 9.21 9.95 -5.88
CA ILE A 83 9.89 11.00 -5.10
C ILE A 83 10.10 12.21 -6.01
N GLU A 84 9.87 13.40 -5.47
CA GLU A 84 10.20 14.68 -6.10
C GLU A 84 11.49 15.24 -5.49
N ASP A 85 11.36 15.96 -4.36
CA ASP A 85 12.50 16.64 -3.70
C ASP A 85 13.00 15.90 -2.44
N GLN A 86 12.29 14.83 -1.99
CA GLN A 86 12.63 14.10 -0.78
C GLN A 86 13.69 13.04 -1.05
N SER A 87 14.53 12.75 -0.06
CA SER A 87 15.42 11.59 -0.13
C SER A 87 14.71 10.27 0.21
N ILE A 88 15.25 9.15 -0.31
CA ILE A 88 14.72 7.80 -0.02
C ILE A 88 14.59 7.55 1.49
N PRO A 89 15.65 7.79 2.34
CA PRO A 89 15.55 7.55 3.77
C PRO A 89 14.46 8.39 4.46
N GLU A 90 14.24 9.64 4.03
CA GLU A 90 13.16 10.47 4.59
C GLU A 90 11.77 9.90 4.30
N ILE A 91 11.56 9.36 3.11
CA ILE A 91 10.28 8.73 2.76
C ILE A 91 10.10 7.42 3.55
N LEU A 92 11.14 6.58 3.61
CA LEU A 92 11.08 5.31 4.33
C LEU A 92 10.89 5.50 5.85
N GLU A 93 11.49 6.53 6.44
CA GLU A 93 11.25 6.91 7.83
C GLU A 93 9.76 7.21 8.08
N LYS A 94 9.13 7.95 7.18
CA LYS A 94 7.73 8.36 7.30
C LYS A 94 6.74 7.22 7.03
N GLN A 95 7.10 6.24 6.24
CA GLN A 95 6.19 5.16 5.79
C GLN A 95 5.50 4.43 6.93
N VAL A 96 6.22 4.12 8.03
CA VAL A 96 5.68 3.34 9.15
C VAL A 96 4.56 4.06 9.88
N MET A 97 4.56 5.40 9.86
CA MET A 97 3.61 6.23 10.59
C MET A 97 2.67 7.05 9.70
N SER A 98 2.77 6.91 8.39
CA SER A 98 1.97 7.66 7.40
C SER A 98 1.00 6.74 6.65
N PRO A 99 -0.14 7.24 6.18
CA PRO A 99 -1.10 6.46 5.42
C PRO A 99 -0.51 5.84 4.16
N VAL A 100 -1.05 4.69 3.76
CA VAL A 100 -0.77 4.04 2.47
C VAL A 100 -1.80 4.51 1.45
N TYR A 101 -1.34 5.16 0.39
CA TYR A 101 -2.18 5.63 -0.71
C TYR A 101 -2.14 4.66 -1.90
N PHE A 102 -2.57 3.40 -1.70
CA PHE A 102 -2.49 2.37 -2.73
C PHE A 102 -3.33 2.72 -3.97
N GLU A 103 -4.58 3.14 -3.79
CA GLU A 103 -5.42 3.57 -4.91
C GLU A 103 -4.78 4.71 -5.71
N LYS A 104 -4.23 5.72 -5.04
CA LYS A 104 -3.55 6.83 -5.69
C LYS A 104 -2.32 6.35 -6.46
N SER A 105 -1.53 5.43 -5.88
CA SER A 105 -0.37 4.83 -6.53
C SER A 105 -0.73 4.11 -7.82
N ILE A 106 -1.81 3.32 -7.81
CA ILE A 106 -2.27 2.60 -9.01
C ILE A 106 -2.76 3.58 -10.07
N ARG A 107 -3.57 4.57 -9.69
CA ARG A 107 -4.05 5.59 -10.64
C ARG A 107 -2.90 6.37 -11.26
N TYR A 108 -1.91 6.77 -10.47
CA TYR A 108 -0.71 7.44 -10.96
C TYR A 108 0.03 6.58 -12.00
N MET A 109 0.24 5.29 -11.73
CA MET A 109 0.89 4.39 -12.69
C MET A 109 0.09 4.26 -13.99
N ILE A 110 -1.22 4.16 -13.91
CA ILE A 110 -2.10 4.12 -15.09
C ILE A 110 -1.99 5.42 -15.91
N ASP A 111 -1.99 6.57 -15.24
CA ASP A 111 -1.82 7.87 -15.89
C ASP A 111 -0.44 8.02 -16.57
N GLN A 112 0.58 7.28 -16.08
CA GLN A 112 1.89 7.17 -16.73
C GLN A 112 1.94 6.11 -17.85
N GLY A 113 0.82 5.50 -18.20
CA GLY A 113 0.71 4.54 -19.30
C GLY A 113 0.95 3.08 -18.93
N VAL A 114 0.96 2.74 -17.64
CA VAL A 114 1.04 1.34 -17.20
C VAL A 114 -0.30 0.65 -17.50
N ASP A 115 -0.25 -0.39 -18.31
CA ASP A 115 -1.40 -1.23 -18.71
C ASP A 115 -1.35 -2.65 -18.12
N THR A 116 -0.20 -3.05 -17.58
CA THR A 116 0.07 -4.38 -17.05
C THR A 116 0.69 -4.30 -15.67
N ILE A 117 0.14 -5.02 -14.70
CA ILE A 117 0.65 -5.08 -13.32
C ILE A 117 0.87 -6.53 -12.94
N ILE A 118 2.01 -6.80 -12.31
CA ILE A 118 2.39 -8.12 -11.79
C ILE A 118 2.48 -8.03 -10.27
N GLU A 119 1.62 -8.74 -9.56
CA GLU A 119 1.72 -8.92 -8.11
C GLU A 119 2.72 -10.05 -7.83
N VAL A 120 3.79 -9.75 -7.09
CA VAL A 120 4.81 -10.73 -6.69
C VAL A 120 4.71 -10.99 -5.20
N GLY A 121 4.37 -12.22 -4.81
CA GLY A 121 4.20 -12.63 -3.43
C GLY A 121 3.00 -13.56 -3.23
N PRO A 122 2.75 -14.03 -1.99
CA PRO A 122 1.67 -14.95 -1.70
C PRO A 122 0.30 -14.28 -1.82
N GLY A 123 -0.62 -14.96 -2.50
CA GLY A 123 -2.00 -14.50 -2.68
C GLY A 123 -2.18 -13.50 -3.82
N LYS A 124 -3.35 -12.87 -3.89
CA LYS A 124 -3.79 -11.95 -4.97
C LYS A 124 -4.70 -10.83 -4.45
N VAL A 125 -4.38 -10.35 -3.27
CA VAL A 125 -5.18 -9.31 -2.61
C VAL A 125 -5.02 -7.97 -3.33
N LEU A 126 -3.79 -7.61 -3.69
CA LEU A 126 -3.50 -6.34 -4.38
C LEU A 126 -4.07 -6.34 -5.80
N SER A 127 -3.97 -7.45 -6.53
CA SER A 127 -4.65 -7.64 -7.82
C SER A 127 -6.16 -7.44 -7.71
N GLY A 128 -6.76 -7.89 -6.60
CA GLY A 128 -8.17 -7.65 -6.31
C GLY A 128 -8.52 -6.17 -6.13
N PHE A 129 -7.63 -5.38 -5.54
CA PHE A 129 -7.79 -3.92 -5.41
C PHE A 129 -7.61 -3.22 -6.76
N VAL A 130 -6.59 -3.61 -7.53
CA VAL A 130 -6.36 -3.05 -8.88
C VAL A 130 -7.60 -3.24 -9.76
N ARG A 131 -8.21 -4.42 -9.77
CA ARG A 131 -9.45 -4.69 -10.53
C ARG A 131 -10.64 -3.81 -10.13
N LYS A 132 -10.68 -3.35 -8.89
CA LYS A 132 -11.71 -2.40 -8.42
C LYS A 132 -11.38 -0.96 -8.81
N ILE A 133 -10.12 -0.64 -8.99
CA ILE A 133 -9.65 0.69 -9.42
C ILE A 133 -9.84 0.83 -10.92
N ASP A 134 -9.30 -0.13 -11.69
CA ASP A 134 -9.43 -0.18 -13.14
C ASP A 134 -9.45 -1.63 -13.65
N ARG A 135 -10.49 -1.97 -14.43
CA ARG A 135 -10.69 -3.33 -14.97
C ARG A 135 -9.96 -3.57 -16.30
N SER A 136 -9.46 -2.52 -16.93
CA SER A 136 -8.73 -2.62 -18.20
C SER A 136 -7.29 -3.12 -18.02
N ILE A 137 -6.75 -3.00 -16.80
CA ILE A 137 -5.38 -3.40 -16.47
C ILE A 137 -5.23 -4.92 -16.58
N GLN A 138 -4.20 -5.36 -17.31
CA GLN A 138 -3.79 -6.75 -17.32
C GLN A 138 -3.10 -7.11 -16.01
N LEU A 139 -3.52 -8.21 -15.38
CA LEU A 139 -3.03 -8.61 -14.07
C LEU A 139 -2.43 -10.01 -14.13
N TYR A 140 -1.22 -10.12 -13.64
CA TYR A 140 -0.52 -11.37 -13.40
C TYR A 140 -0.15 -11.48 -11.92
N GLN A 141 0.04 -12.71 -11.46
CA GLN A 141 0.43 -13.00 -10.08
C GLN A 141 1.50 -14.08 -10.06
N ILE A 142 2.55 -13.84 -9.30
CA ILE A 142 3.69 -14.74 -9.16
C ILE A 142 3.90 -15.03 -7.67
N GLU A 143 3.56 -16.25 -7.23
CA GLU A 143 3.79 -16.71 -5.86
C GLU A 143 4.69 -17.93 -5.78
N ASP A 144 4.90 -18.63 -6.91
CA ASP A 144 5.72 -19.85 -7.02
C ASP A 144 6.32 -19.99 -8.44
N MET A 145 7.08 -21.08 -8.64
CA MET A 145 7.73 -21.36 -9.93
C MET A 145 6.74 -21.67 -11.06
N GLU A 146 5.58 -22.20 -10.76
CA GLU A 146 4.55 -22.51 -11.76
C GLU A 146 3.91 -21.21 -12.27
N SER A 147 3.47 -20.35 -11.37
CA SER A 147 2.91 -19.03 -11.69
C SER A 147 3.93 -18.13 -12.39
N LEU A 148 5.22 -18.19 -12.01
CA LEU A 148 6.29 -17.50 -12.73
C LEU A 148 6.39 -17.95 -14.19
N LYS A 149 6.48 -19.26 -14.44
CA LYS A 149 6.56 -19.81 -15.81
C LYS A 149 5.35 -19.41 -16.65
N LYS A 150 4.14 -19.51 -16.06
CA LYS A 150 2.90 -19.13 -16.72
C LYS A 150 2.88 -17.64 -17.08
N THR A 151 3.30 -16.78 -16.17
CA THR A 151 3.36 -15.32 -16.40
C THR A 151 4.38 -14.99 -17.50
N VAL A 152 5.58 -15.56 -17.44
CA VAL A 152 6.62 -15.34 -18.47
C VAL A 152 6.12 -15.78 -19.85
N LYS A 153 5.47 -16.94 -19.94
CA LYS A 153 4.90 -17.44 -21.20
C LYS A 153 3.85 -16.47 -21.75
N ALA A 154 2.92 -16.04 -20.91
CA ALA A 154 1.87 -15.10 -21.31
C ALA A 154 2.43 -13.75 -21.78
N LEU A 155 3.47 -13.22 -21.11
CA LEU A 155 4.12 -11.96 -21.50
C LEU A 155 4.93 -12.05 -22.79
N LYS A 156 5.42 -13.25 -23.15
CA LYS A 156 6.13 -13.52 -24.42
C LYS A 156 5.18 -13.78 -25.59
N GLY A 157 3.88 -13.96 -25.34
CA GLY A 157 2.92 -14.32 -26.37
C GLY A 157 2.99 -15.79 -26.82
N GLU A 158 3.46 -16.69 -25.94
CA GLU A 158 3.62 -18.13 -26.18
C GLU A 158 2.45 -18.95 -25.64
#